data_52457e3c7788ff187e53d588f26f4109
#
_entry.id   52457e3c7788ff187e53d588f26f4109
#
_cell.length_a   1.000
_cell.length_b   1.000
_cell.length_c   1.000
_cell.angle_alpha   90.00
_cell.angle_beta   90.00
_cell.angle_gamma   90.00
#
_symmetry.space_group_name_H-M   'P 1'
#
loop_
_entity.id
_entity.type
_entity.pdbx_description
1 polymer ?
#
loop_
_entity_poly.entity_id
_entity_poly.type
_entity_poly.pdbx_seq_one_letter_code
_entity_poly.pdbx_strand_id
1 'polypeptide(L)'
;AVYPKAFWRDQGYCAAGSGNLDVLEQTADACPPQGKPGIIASFVSGNKVGSFSQLSEQEQRALVVKDLVSFWGPQASQPIELVIVRWTEDPWLTGGYGLTRSTGAWTAFGSTWQDDHGKVFWAGTEQSTRWPGYFEGAIEAGMAAASKATSAIQSVVQI
;
A
#
# COMPACT_ATOMS: atom_id res chain seq x y z
N ALA A 1 -13.70 0.27 -4.17
CA ALA A 1 -15.14 0.20 -4.45
C ALA A 1 -15.53 1.33 -5.39
N VAL A 2 -16.22 0.99 -6.47
CA VAL A 2 -16.63 1.94 -7.51
C VAL A 2 -18.14 2.16 -7.45
N TYR A 3 -18.56 3.41 -7.55
CA TYR A 3 -19.96 3.84 -7.52
C TYR A 3 -20.27 4.74 -8.73
N PRO A 4 -21.56 4.94 -9.10
CA PRO A 4 -21.91 5.83 -10.21
C PRO A 4 -21.43 7.28 -10.01
N LYS A 5 -21.35 7.73 -8.75
CA LYS A 5 -20.85 9.05 -8.34
C LYS A 5 -20.29 9.01 -6.92
N ALA A 6 -19.50 10.01 -6.57
CA ALA A 6 -18.99 10.24 -5.22
C ALA A 6 -20.13 10.77 -4.30
N PHE A 7 -21.07 9.91 -3.91
CA PHE A 7 -22.27 10.28 -3.15
C PHE A 7 -21.95 10.88 -1.78
N TRP A 8 -20.81 10.54 -1.17
CA TRP A 8 -20.35 11.13 0.08
C TRP A 8 -20.05 12.62 -0.03
N ARG A 9 -19.65 13.10 -1.22
CA ARG A 9 -19.42 14.53 -1.47
C ARG A 9 -20.69 15.36 -1.39
N ASP A 10 -21.83 14.79 -1.78
CA ASP A 10 -23.16 15.44 -1.64
C ASP A 10 -23.53 15.66 -0.16
N GLN A 11 -22.92 14.89 0.73
CA GLN A 11 -23.11 14.97 2.18
C GLN A 11 -22.01 15.80 2.89
N GLY A 12 -21.10 16.39 2.12
CA GLY A 12 -19.99 17.20 2.64
C GLY A 12 -18.81 16.40 3.15
N TYR A 13 -18.70 15.09 2.82
CA TYR A 13 -17.59 14.24 3.22
C TYR A 13 -16.55 14.10 2.12
N CYS A 14 -15.31 13.83 2.55
CA CYS A 14 -14.15 13.59 1.67
C CYS A 14 -13.77 12.10 1.53
N ALA A 15 -14.61 11.18 2.01
CA ALA A 15 -14.34 9.74 2.11
C ALA A 15 -13.02 9.36 2.85
N ALA A 16 -12.36 10.28 3.52
CA ALA A 16 -11.28 9.96 4.45
C ALA A 16 -11.91 9.48 5.77
N GLY A 17 -11.78 8.21 6.04
CA GLY A 17 -12.28 7.57 7.25
C GLY A 17 -11.22 6.67 7.86
N SER A 18 -11.23 6.58 9.19
CA SER A 18 -10.41 5.63 9.93
C SER A 18 -11.25 5.04 11.06
N GLY A 19 -11.14 3.75 11.27
CA GLY A 19 -11.93 3.07 12.30
C GLY A 19 -11.46 1.65 12.55
N ASN A 20 -11.87 1.08 13.66
CA ASN A 20 -11.63 -0.32 13.97
C ASN A 20 -12.87 -1.14 13.62
N LEU A 21 -13.14 -1.30 12.33
CA LEU A 21 -14.22 -2.11 11.79
C LEU A 21 -13.79 -3.58 11.64
N ASP A 22 -14.61 -4.42 11.01
CA ASP A 22 -14.32 -5.85 10.90
C ASP A 22 -13.03 -6.10 10.10
N VAL A 23 -12.88 -5.46 8.94
CA VAL A 23 -11.74 -5.65 8.05
C VAL A 23 -11.08 -4.35 7.61
N LEU A 24 -11.84 -3.28 7.34
CA LEU A 24 -11.30 -2.01 6.88
C LEU A 24 -10.78 -1.16 8.06
N GLU A 25 -9.62 -0.58 7.87
CA GLU A 25 -9.02 0.36 8.84
C GLU A 25 -9.08 1.79 8.35
N GLN A 26 -8.90 1.99 7.06
CA GLN A 26 -8.86 3.32 6.44
C GLN A 26 -9.59 3.32 5.11
N THR A 27 -10.18 4.45 4.79
CA THR A 27 -10.76 4.75 3.48
C THR A 27 -10.28 6.10 2.99
N ALA A 28 -10.22 6.26 1.66
CA ALA A 28 -9.86 7.52 1.00
C ALA A 28 -10.65 7.70 -0.29
N ASP A 29 -10.93 8.95 -0.62
CA ASP A 29 -11.49 9.34 -1.93
C ASP A 29 -10.41 9.20 -3.02
N ALA A 30 -10.62 8.30 -3.96
CA ALA A 30 -9.75 8.06 -5.12
C ALA A 30 -10.43 8.46 -6.44
N CYS A 31 -11.43 9.34 -6.37
CA CYS A 31 -12.17 9.80 -7.54
C CYS A 31 -11.36 10.74 -8.42
N PRO A 32 -11.67 10.79 -9.72
CA PRO A 32 -11.33 11.94 -10.53
C PRO A 32 -11.96 13.22 -9.96
N PRO A 33 -11.44 14.43 -10.33
CA PRO A 33 -11.95 15.70 -9.79
C PRO A 33 -13.47 15.87 -9.90
N GLN A 34 -14.06 15.35 -10.98
CA GLN A 34 -15.51 15.43 -11.26
C GLN A 34 -16.36 14.49 -10.37
N GLY A 35 -15.75 13.59 -9.60
CA GLY A 35 -16.43 12.62 -8.75
C GLY A 35 -17.27 11.58 -9.48
N LYS A 36 -16.96 11.34 -10.75
CA LYS A 36 -17.62 10.33 -11.60
C LYS A 36 -16.55 9.58 -12.41
N PRO A 37 -16.43 8.26 -12.22
CA PRO A 37 -17.09 7.46 -11.18
C PRO A 37 -16.70 7.90 -9.77
N GLY A 38 -17.51 7.56 -8.78
CA GLY A 38 -17.14 7.64 -7.37
C GLY A 38 -16.23 6.45 -7.01
N ILE A 39 -15.08 6.68 -6.42
CA ILE A 39 -14.14 5.62 -6.06
C ILE A 39 -13.69 5.80 -4.62
N ILE A 40 -13.90 4.76 -3.80
CA ILE A 40 -13.33 4.66 -2.47
C ILE A 40 -12.21 3.63 -2.50
N ALA A 41 -10.99 4.06 -2.21
CA ALA A 41 -9.87 3.17 -1.88
C ALA A 41 -9.90 2.84 -0.39
N SER A 42 -9.60 1.60 -0.03
CA SER A 42 -9.63 1.13 1.35
C SER A 42 -8.49 0.15 1.60
N PHE A 43 -8.09 0.01 2.86
CA PHE A 43 -7.02 -0.89 3.25
C PHE A 43 -7.52 -1.92 4.27
N VAL A 44 -7.17 -3.19 4.01
CA VAL A 44 -7.14 -4.25 5.00
C VAL A 44 -5.67 -4.43 5.36
N SER A 45 -5.29 -4.18 6.60
CA SER A 45 -3.90 -4.15 7.02
C SER A 45 -3.64 -4.86 8.35
N GLY A 46 -2.37 -5.00 8.69
CA GLY A 46 -1.96 -5.54 9.97
C GLY A 46 -2.46 -6.96 10.23
N ASN A 47 -2.94 -7.19 11.45
CA ASN A 47 -3.39 -8.51 11.91
C ASN A 47 -4.64 -9.03 11.19
N LYS A 48 -5.39 -8.15 10.52
CA LYS A 48 -6.62 -8.52 9.82
C LYS A 48 -6.36 -9.23 8.49
N VAL A 49 -5.20 -8.99 7.87
CA VAL A 49 -4.85 -9.58 6.56
C VAL A 49 -4.90 -11.10 6.59
N GLY A 50 -4.30 -11.72 7.61
CA GLY A 50 -4.23 -13.18 7.72
C GLY A 50 -5.60 -13.85 7.79
N SER A 51 -6.50 -13.36 8.65
CA SER A 51 -7.87 -13.87 8.77
C SER A 51 -8.70 -13.56 7.52
N PHE A 52 -8.57 -12.37 6.97
CA PHE A 52 -9.26 -11.96 5.74
C PHE A 52 -8.90 -12.83 4.55
N SER A 53 -7.62 -13.19 4.39
CA SER A 53 -7.13 -14.03 3.29
C SER A 53 -7.64 -15.48 3.34
N GLN A 54 -8.09 -15.95 4.50
CA GLN A 54 -8.67 -17.29 4.65
C GLN A 54 -10.14 -17.37 4.24
N LEU A 55 -10.80 -16.25 4.06
CA LEU A 55 -12.20 -16.18 3.67
C LEU A 55 -12.37 -16.43 2.17
N SER A 56 -13.52 -16.97 1.79
CA SER A 56 -13.93 -17.03 0.40
C SER A 56 -14.08 -15.62 -0.19
N GLU A 57 -13.95 -15.49 -1.51
CA GLU A 57 -14.12 -14.19 -2.18
C GLU A 57 -15.48 -13.55 -1.86
N GLN A 58 -16.53 -14.34 -1.76
CA GLN A 58 -17.87 -13.86 -1.43
C GLN A 58 -17.92 -13.28 -0.01
N GLU A 59 -17.30 -13.94 0.97
CA GLU A 59 -17.22 -13.45 2.36
C GLU A 59 -16.37 -12.20 2.46
N GLN A 60 -15.22 -12.14 1.76
CA GLN A 60 -14.38 -10.97 1.69
C GLN A 60 -15.14 -9.75 1.17
N ARG A 61 -15.87 -9.92 0.04
CA ARG A 61 -16.71 -8.87 -0.55
C ARG A 61 -17.81 -8.42 0.40
N ALA A 62 -18.49 -9.35 1.05
CA ALA A 62 -19.56 -9.04 2.00
C ALA A 62 -19.05 -8.21 3.20
N LEU A 63 -17.90 -8.57 3.77
CA LEU A 63 -17.30 -7.83 4.89
C LEU A 63 -16.84 -6.45 4.48
N VAL A 64 -16.17 -6.31 3.33
CA VAL A 64 -15.75 -5.01 2.81
C VAL A 64 -16.95 -4.09 2.59
N VAL A 65 -18.03 -4.59 1.98
CA VAL A 65 -19.25 -3.80 1.77
C VAL A 65 -19.91 -3.43 3.09
N LYS A 66 -19.97 -4.35 4.06
CA LYS A 66 -20.50 -4.08 5.42
C LYS A 66 -19.74 -2.92 6.08
N ASP A 67 -18.43 -2.94 6.02
CA ASP A 67 -17.58 -1.91 6.62
C ASP A 67 -17.73 -0.56 5.87
N LEU A 68 -17.83 -0.59 4.53
CA LEU A 68 -18.10 0.61 3.75
C LEU A 68 -19.46 1.24 4.09
N VAL A 69 -20.48 0.42 4.35
CA VAL A 69 -21.80 0.89 4.84
C VAL A 69 -21.66 1.51 6.22
N SER A 70 -20.83 0.93 7.10
CA SER A 70 -20.59 1.49 8.43
C SER A 70 -19.90 2.86 8.38
N PHE A 71 -19.00 3.07 7.41
CA PHE A 71 -18.35 4.37 7.21
C PHE A 71 -19.26 5.39 6.52
N TRP A 72 -19.93 4.99 5.44
CA TRP A 72 -20.51 5.93 4.46
C TRP A 72 -22.01 5.80 4.28
N GLY A 73 -22.64 4.97 5.09
CA GLY A 73 -24.10 4.77 5.10
C GLY A 73 -24.61 3.81 4.03
N PRO A 74 -25.94 3.64 3.97
CA PRO A 74 -26.60 2.61 3.14
C PRO A 74 -26.30 2.72 1.64
N GLN A 75 -25.95 3.89 1.15
CA GLN A 75 -25.61 4.10 -0.27
C GLN A 75 -24.34 3.34 -0.68
N ALA A 76 -23.47 2.99 0.28
CA ALA A 76 -22.27 2.20 0.03
C ALA A 76 -22.54 0.70 -0.16
N SER A 77 -23.79 0.24 0.04
CA SER A 77 -24.15 -1.19 -0.04
C SER A 77 -24.08 -1.80 -1.43
N GLN A 78 -24.11 -0.98 -2.49
CA GLN A 78 -24.18 -1.47 -3.86
C GLN A 78 -23.13 -0.79 -4.75
N PRO A 79 -21.85 -1.13 -4.60
CA PRO A 79 -20.84 -0.71 -5.56
C PRO A 79 -21.12 -1.37 -6.92
N ILE A 80 -20.93 -0.63 -8.02
CA ILE A 80 -21.01 -1.19 -9.37
C ILE A 80 -19.84 -2.10 -9.68
N GLU A 81 -18.72 -1.91 -8.96
CA GLU A 81 -17.54 -2.76 -9.02
C GLU A 81 -16.83 -2.75 -7.66
N LEU A 82 -16.32 -3.91 -7.24
CA LEU A 82 -15.46 -4.04 -6.09
C LEU A 82 -14.22 -4.85 -6.48
N VAL A 83 -13.07 -4.19 -6.48
CA VAL A 83 -11.78 -4.80 -6.79
C VAL A 83 -11.02 -5.03 -5.49
N ILE A 84 -10.58 -6.25 -5.25
CA ILE A 84 -9.72 -6.61 -4.11
C ILE A 84 -8.36 -7.03 -4.66
N VAL A 85 -7.32 -6.24 -4.36
CA VAL A 85 -5.94 -6.53 -4.73
C VAL A 85 -5.23 -7.16 -3.54
N ARG A 86 -4.62 -8.32 -3.74
CA ARG A 86 -3.92 -9.10 -2.71
C ARG A 86 -2.42 -9.02 -2.91
N TRP A 87 -1.80 -7.97 -2.40
CA TRP A 87 -0.35 -7.76 -2.51
C TRP A 87 0.48 -8.85 -1.84
N THR A 88 -0.10 -9.55 -0.85
CA THR A 88 0.55 -10.67 -0.17
C THR A 88 0.65 -11.95 -1.02
N GLU A 89 -0.16 -12.06 -2.08
CA GLU A 89 -0.16 -13.18 -3.02
C GLU A 89 0.76 -12.92 -4.22
N ASP A 90 1.24 -11.70 -4.38
CA ASP A 90 2.21 -11.37 -5.44
C ASP A 90 3.59 -11.95 -5.07
N PRO A 91 4.17 -12.83 -5.91
CA PRO A 91 5.42 -13.53 -5.59
C PRO A 91 6.64 -12.61 -5.53
N TRP A 92 6.55 -11.40 -6.10
CA TRP A 92 7.64 -10.43 -6.13
C TRP A 92 7.54 -9.37 -5.04
N LEU A 93 6.31 -9.08 -4.60
CA LEU A 93 6.03 -8.03 -3.62
C LEU A 93 5.82 -8.60 -2.22
N THR A 94 5.17 -9.76 -2.10
CA THR A 94 4.86 -10.47 -0.84
C THR A 94 4.19 -9.62 0.24
N GLY A 95 3.64 -8.48 -0.14
CA GLY A 95 2.97 -7.54 0.75
C GLY A 95 3.18 -6.10 0.29
N GLY A 96 2.82 -5.15 1.10
CA GLY A 96 2.99 -3.73 0.82
C GLY A 96 2.48 -2.92 1.99
N TYR A 97 2.62 -1.66 1.95
CA TYR A 97 3.59 -0.80 1.28
C TYR A 97 4.72 -0.42 2.26
N GLY A 98 4.64 -0.86 3.48
CA GLY A 98 5.64 -0.66 4.52
C GLY A 98 5.89 -1.96 5.28
N LEU A 99 7.11 -2.17 5.68
CA LEU A 99 7.51 -3.31 6.48
C LEU A 99 7.43 -2.96 7.97
N THR A 100 6.61 -3.71 8.71
CA THR A 100 6.65 -3.66 10.17
C THR A 100 7.74 -4.60 10.67
N ARG A 101 8.75 -4.03 11.31
CA ARG A 101 9.86 -4.80 11.85
C ARG A 101 9.52 -5.33 13.24
N SER A 102 10.03 -6.52 13.56
CA SER A 102 9.92 -7.07 14.91
C SER A 102 10.65 -6.20 15.95
N THR A 103 10.23 -6.28 17.20
CA THR A 103 10.90 -5.59 18.31
C THR A 103 12.36 -5.98 18.37
N GLY A 104 13.25 -4.99 18.49
CA GLY A 104 14.70 -5.19 18.54
C GLY A 104 15.41 -5.20 17.18
N ALA A 105 14.71 -5.30 16.05
CA ALA A 105 15.32 -5.33 14.73
C ALA A 105 16.13 -4.05 14.42
N TRP A 106 15.61 -2.89 14.79
CA TRP A 106 16.34 -1.63 14.64
C TRP A 106 17.64 -1.59 15.44
N THR A 107 17.62 -2.09 16.67
CA THR A 107 18.81 -2.14 17.52
C THR A 107 19.84 -3.13 16.99
N ALA A 108 19.39 -4.27 16.45
CA ALA A 108 20.28 -5.32 15.95
C ALA A 108 20.85 -5.02 14.56
N PHE A 109 20.08 -4.43 13.67
CA PHE A 109 20.42 -4.31 12.24
C PHE A 109 20.35 -2.89 11.67
N GLY A 110 19.97 -1.88 12.47
CA GLY A 110 19.67 -0.55 11.98
C GLY A 110 20.79 0.12 11.17
N SER A 111 22.06 -0.10 11.53
CA SER A 111 23.20 0.48 10.81
C SER A 111 23.52 -0.24 9.50
N THR A 112 23.13 -1.52 9.35
CA THR A 112 23.48 -2.34 8.18
C THR A 112 22.35 -2.40 7.15
N TRP A 113 21.22 -1.78 7.45
CA TRP A 113 20.03 -1.85 6.61
C TRP A 113 20.23 -1.30 5.20
N GLN A 114 21.13 -0.33 5.05
CA GLN A 114 21.41 0.34 3.79
C GLN A 114 22.72 -0.14 3.14
N ASP A 115 23.39 -1.11 3.75
CA ASP A 115 24.67 -1.62 3.25
C ASP A 115 24.45 -2.47 2.00
N ASP A 116 25.27 -2.25 0.99
CA ASP A 116 25.29 -3.08 -0.20
C ASP A 116 25.87 -4.47 0.12
N HIS A 117 25.44 -5.51 -0.60
CA HIS A 117 25.94 -6.85 -0.41
C HIS A 117 26.81 -7.28 -1.62
N GLY A 118 28.09 -7.05 -1.54
CA GLY A 118 29.04 -7.34 -2.63
C GLY A 118 28.71 -6.52 -3.87
N LYS A 119 28.19 -7.18 -4.92
CA LYS A 119 27.76 -6.53 -6.17
C LYS A 119 26.24 -6.36 -6.26
N VAL A 120 25.51 -6.58 -5.17
CA VAL A 120 24.09 -6.35 -5.07
C VAL A 120 23.85 -4.98 -4.47
N PHE A 121 23.23 -4.09 -5.23
CA PHE A 121 22.86 -2.74 -4.82
C PHE A 121 21.36 -2.70 -4.60
N TRP A 122 20.95 -2.30 -3.40
CA TRP A 122 19.55 -2.26 -3.03
C TRP A 122 18.88 -0.98 -3.55
N ALA A 123 17.70 -1.15 -4.11
CA ALA A 123 16.81 -0.07 -4.48
C ALA A 123 15.44 -0.34 -3.86
N GLY A 124 14.66 0.70 -3.67
CA GLY A 124 13.36 0.62 -3.04
C GLY A 124 13.22 1.75 -2.02
N THR A 125 12.00 2.13 -1.72
CA THR A 125 11.73 3.27 -0.85
C THR A 125 12.33 3.10 0.55
N GLU A 126 12.56 1.87 1.01
CA GLU A 126 13.16 1.55 2.31
C GLU A 126 14.62 1.97 2.41
N GLN A 127 15.29 2.15 1.27
CA GLN A 127 16.68 2.63 1.20
C GLN A 127 16.80 4.15 1.25
N SER A 128 15.70 4.87 1.07
CA SER A 128 15.70 6.33 1.16
C SER A 128 15.87 6.79 2.59
N THR A 129 16.74 7.81 2.78
CA THR A 129 16.97 8.44 4.07
C THR A 129 15.98 9.56 4.39
N ARG A 130 15.35 10.12 3.35
CA ARG A 130 14.47 11.29 3.49
C ARG A 130 12.98 10.96 3.34
N TRP A 131 12.64 10.06 2.42
CA TRP A 131 11.28 9.75 2.05
C TRP A 131 10.97 8.25 2.05
N PRO A 132 11.32 7.51 3.13
CA PRO A 132 11.00 6.09 3.20
C PRO A 132 9.48 5.87 3.16
N GLY A 133 9.01 4.92 2.33
CA GLY A 133 7.58 4.64 2.17
C GLY A 133 6.86 5.49 1.11
N TYR A 134 7.57 6.42 0.44
CA TYR A 134 6.99 7.29 -0.58
C TYR A 134 7.59 7.03 -1.97
N PHE A 135 6.88 7.43 -3.02
CA PHE A 135 7.36 7.35 -4.40
C PHE A 135 8.68 8.11 -4.61
N GLU A 136 8.81 9.28 -4.01
CA GLU A 136 10.05 10.07 -4.08
C GLU A 136 11.23 9.29 -3.49
N GLY A 137 11.03 8.58 -2.39
CA GLY A 137 12.05 7.72 -1.80
C GLY A 137 12.45 6.56 -2.70
N ALA A 138 11.51 5.97 -3.43
CA ALA A 138 11.81 4.91 -4.39
C ALA A 138 12.62 5.43 -5.58
N ILE A 139 12.31 6.63 -6.08
CA ILE A 139 13.06 7.29 -7.15
C ILE A 139 14.50 7.61 -6.69
N GLU A 140 14.64 8.23 -5.52
CA GLU A 140 15.95 8.58 -4.93
C GLU A 140 16.83 7.33 -4.76
N ALA A 141 16.28 6.27 -4.16
CA ALA A 141 17.00 5.02 -3.94
C ALA A 141 17.36 4.31 -5.26
N GLY A 142 16.47 4.32 -6.23
CA GLY A 142 16.73 3.78 -7.57
C GLY A 142 17.88 4.49 -8.28
N MET A 143 17.90 5.80 -8.23
CA MET A 143 19.00 6.62 -8.80
C MET A 143 20.34 6.35 -8.11
N ALA A 144 20.32 6.23 -6.77
CA ALA A 144 21.51 5.92 -6.00
C ALA A 144 22.06 4.52 -6.32
N ALA A 145 21.21 3.51 -6.38
CA ALA A 145 21.60 2.15 -6.75
C ALA A 145 22.15 2.08 -8.19
N ALA A 146 21.52 2.76 -9.13
CA ALA A 146 21.99 2.83 -10.51
C ALA A 146 23.39 3.48 -10.61
N SER A 147 23.64 4.56 -9.87
CA SER A 147 24.94 5.21 -9.81
C SER A 147 26.04 4.29 -9.27
N LYS A 148 25.77 3.58 -8.18
CA LYS A 148 26.68 2.59 -7.57
C LYS A 148 26.99 1.45 -8.56
N ALA A 149 25.97 0.91 -9.22
CA ALA A 149 26.11 -0.17 -10.19
C ALA A 149 26.98 0.30 -11.40
N THR A 150 26.73 1.49 -11.91
CA THR A 150 27.51 2.07 -13.02
C THR A 150 28.98 2.22 -12.62
N SER A 151 29.26 2.76 -11.45
CA SER A 151 30.62 2.92 -10.95
C SER A 151 31.35 1.58 -10.78
N ALA A 152 30.65 0.57 -10.27
CA ALA A 152 31.18 -0.77 -10.12
C ALA A 152 31.52 -1.44 -11.48
N ILE A 153 30.70 -1.23 -12.52
CA ILE A 153 30.96 -1.74 -13.87
C ILE A 153 32.18 -1.04 -14.47
N GLN A 154 32.28 0.29 -14.36
CA GLN A 154 33.39 1.06 -14.91
C GLN A 154 34.74 0.67 -14.28
N SER A 155 34.75 0.35 -12.99
CA SER A 155 35.97 -0.12 -12.30
C SER A 155 36.46 -1.48 -12.79
N VAL A 156 35.60 -2.32 -13.36
CA VAL A 156 35.96 -3.62 -13.92
C VAL A 156 36.46 -3.51 -15.37
N VAL A 157 35.99 -2.51 -16.12
CA VAL A 157 36.35 -2.33 -17.55
C VAL A 157 37.70 -1.61 -17.72
N GLN A 158 38.24 -0.99 -16.66
CA GLN A 158 39.54 -0.30 -16.69
C GLN A 158 40.75 -1.21 -16.42
N ILE A 159 40.56 -2.54 -16.37
CA ILE A 159 41.64 -3.55 -16.28
C ILE A 159 41.85 -4.14 -17.70
#